data_a8afc16f019f2ba482d33816c6e04b01
#
_entry.id   a8afc16f019f2ba482d33816c6e04b01
#
_cell.length_a   1.000
_cell.length_b   1.000
_cell.length_c   1.000
_cell.angle_alpha   90.00
_cell.angle_beta   90.00
_cell.angle_gamma   90.00
#
_symmetry.space_group_name_H-M   'P 1'
#
loop_
_entity.id
_entity.type
_entity.pdbx_description
1 polymer ?
#
loop_
_entity_poly.entity_id
_entity_poly.type
_entity_poly.pdbx_seq_one_letter_code
_entity_poly.pdbx_strand_id
1 'polypeptide(L)'
;MKVAYISTPHFADCDIPLIGELQKKIDLFYFLKVSESTKRLTLIKIESLNKRGGVYPASDFPELTYLSDDIDLSKTYIVNLPGKHDWSICNLLAIFKMVCVILQLKINIVHITWPPRYGEFFTYFLRKRIVITMHDPLPHSSEDTWLNRFHRNMCFRLLDDFILLNEIQKKTFIETYRMGTKRVELSHLSAYTNLQNIKPQKPDVSNYILFFGGISSHKGIEYLCEAMDNVCKKHPDVKLVVAGKGKIYFDLNQYAIYNTGHLVLLNRYLDDNELVGLIRNSLFVVCPYIDATQSGVVMSAFALNKPVVATKVGALPTMVKNGQYGTIVPPKDVATLASAINTLIENPQKIEAMMTNIEHDYSEGKYSWKAIAQGITDIYAKKLSDSNK
;
A
#
# COMPACT_ATOMS: atom_id res chain seq x y z
N MET A 1 0.75 -19.86 19.31
CA MET A 1 1.70 -18.75 19.10
C MET A 1 0.93 -17.45 19.25
N LYS A 2 1.42 -16.54 20.12
CA LYS A 2 0.83 -15.21 20.33
C LYS A 2 1.64 -14.15 19.59
N VAL A 3 0.99 -13.32 18.80
CA VAL A 3 1.63 -12.30 17.97
C VAL A 3 1.04 -10.92 18.29
N ALA A 4 1.87 -9.89 18.44
CA ALA A 4 1.45 -8.51 18.40
C ALA A 4 1.80 -7.95 17.02
N TYR A 5 0.81 -7.47 16.29
CA TYR A 5 1.00 -6.76 15.01
C TYR A 5 0.86 -5.26 15.26
N ILE A 6 1.89 -4.49 14.95
CA ILE A 6 1.94 -3.04 15.23
C ILE A 6 2.06 -2.30 13.91
N SER A 7 1.09 -1.47 13.60
CA SER A 7 1.12 -0.64 12.39
C SER A 7 0.55 0.76 12.58
N THR A 8 0.43 1.49 11.49
CA THR A 8 -0.16 2.82 11.45
C THR A 8 -1.25 2.89 10.37
N PRO A 9 -2.19 3.85 10.43
CA PRO A 9 -3.24 4.00 9.42
C PRO A 9 -2.76 4.09 7.97
N HIS A 10 -1.51 4.49 7.72
CA HIS A 10 -0.93 4.54 6.38
C HIS A 10 -0.92 3.21 5.65
N PHE A 11 -0.91 2.10 6.39
CA PHE A 11 -0.86 0.74 5.84
C PHE A 11 -2.16 -0.03 6.03
N ALA A 12 -3.24 0.62 6.53
CA ALA A 12 -4.48 -0.06 6.86
C ALA A 12 -5.09 -0.80 5.65
N ASP A 13 -4.94 -0.27 4.43
CA ASP A 13 -5.46 -0.91 3.21
C ASP A 13 -4.86 -2.31 2.95
N CYS A 14 -3.63 -2.54 3.39
CA CYS A 14 -2.98 -3.85 3.28
C CYS A 14 -2.94 -4.60 4.62
N ASP A 15 -2.84 -3.90 5.75
CA ASP A 15 -2.71 -4.54 7.05
C ASP A 15 -4.03 -5.17 7.51
N ILE A 16 -5.18 -4.50 7.32
CA ILE A 16 -6.48 -5.01 7.76
C ILE A 16 -6.81 -6.37 7.11
N PRO A 17 -6.76 -6.54 5.78
CA PRO A 17 -7.01 -7.84 5.17
C PRO A 17 -6.01 -8.91 5.60
N LEU A 18 -4.73 -8.54 5.76
CA LEU A 18 -3.69 -9.47 6.23
C LEU A 18 -3.94 -9.92 7.67
N ILE A 19 -4.26 -8.98 8.56
CA ILE A 19 -4.55 -9.25 9.97
C ILE A 19 -5.75 -10.18 10.10
N GLY A 20 -6.82 -9.95 9.34
CA GLY A 20 -7.99 -10.80 9.33
C GLY A 20 -7.65 -12.25 8.96
N GLU A 21 -6.81 -12.47 7.95
CA GLU A 21 -6.36 -13.81 7.58
C GLU A 21 -5.39 -14.43 8.62
N LEU A 22 -4.53 -13.62 9.23
CA LEU A 22 -3.64 -14.08 10.30
C LEU A 22 -4.41 -14.46 11.57
N GLN A 23 -5.44 -13.71 11.96
CA GLN A 23 -6.28 -13.99 13.14
C GLN A 23 -7.05 -15.32 13.03
N LYS A 24 -7.33 -15.80 11.81
CA LYS A 24 -7.90 -17.13 11.56
C LYS A 24 -6.92 -18.28 11.85
N LYS A 25 -5.61 -17.99 11.89
CA LYS A 25 -4.53 -18.99 12.01
C LYS A 25 -3.80 -18.95 13.33
N ILE A 26 -3.66 -17.78 13.94
CA ILE A 26 -2.85 -17.53 15.12
C ILE A 26 -3.55 -16.59 16.10
N ASP A 27 -3.12 -16.61 17.36
CA ASP A 27 -3.61 -15.69 18.40
C ASP A 27 -2.93 -14.32 18.22
N LEU A 28 -3.49 -13.46 17.34
CA LEU A 28 -2.92 -12.17 16.95
C LEU A 28 -3.66 -11.02 17.62
N PHE A 29 -2.89 -10.15 18.25
CA PHE A 29 -3.31 -8.88 18.85
C PHE A 29 -2.83 -7.73 17.96
N TYR A 30 -3.75 -6.88 17.52
CA TYR A 30 -3.45 -5.73 16.66
C TYR A 30 -3.29 -4.45 17.48
N PHE A 31 -2.19 -3.75 17.29
CA PHE A 31 -1.88 -2.46 17.90
C PHE A 31 -1.79 -1.40 16.81
N LEU A 32 -2.83 -0.61 16.65
CA LEU A 32 -2.89 0.49 15.67
C LEU A 32 -2.42 1.79 16.32
N LYS A 33 -1.26 2.28 15.90
CA LYS A 33 -0.71 3.57 16.37
C LYS A 33 -1.39 4.71 15.62
N VAL A 34 -2.12 5.56 16.33
CA VAL A 34 -2.91 6.65 15.76
C VAL A 34 -2.50 7.98 16.37
N SER A 35 -2.30 8.98 15.51
CA SER A 35 -2.08 10.38 15.89
C SER A 35 -3.20 11.26 15.34
N GLU A 36 -3.24 12.53 15.75
CA GLU A 36 -4.22 13.50 15.25
C GLU A 36 -4.19 13.64 13.72
N SER A 37 -2.99 13.53 13.10
CA SER A 37 -2.83 13.60 11.65
C SER A 37 -3.23 12.33 10.90
N THR A 38 -3.34 11.20 11.58
CA THR A 38 -3.61 9.89 10.96
C THR A 38 -4.95 9.27 11.34
N LYS A 39 -5.69 9.88 12.27
CA LYS A 39 -6.97 9.35 12.76
C LYS A 39 -8.08 9.20 11.70
N ARG A 40 -7.92 9.90 10.57
CA ARG A 40 -8.82 9.82 9.40
C ARG A 40 -7.99 9.60 8.15
N LEU A 41 -7.25 8.53 8.10
CA LEU A 41 -6.40 8.19 6.98
C LEU A 41 -6.71 6.79 6.49
N THR A 42 -6.82 6.62 5.18
CA THR A 42 -7.16 5.36 4.51
C THR A 42 -8.46 4.77 5.10
N LEU A 43 -8.43 3.52 5.52
CA LEU A 43 -9.58 2.83 6.14
C LEU A 43 -9.92 3.32 7.56
N ILE A 44 -9.02 4.02 8.23
CA ILE A 44 -9.23 4.40 9.64
C ILE A 44 -10.01 5.71 9.73
N LYS A 45 -11.15 5.67 10.44
CA LYS A 45 -12.05 6.82 10.64
C LYS A 45 -12.37 6.95 12.13
N ILE A 46 -11.46 7.56 12.91
CA ILE A 46 -11.66 7.86 14.32
C ILE A 46 -12.05 9.34 14.45
N GLU A 47 -13.19 9.60 15.07
CA GLU A 47 -13.72 10.97 15.21
C GLU A 47 -12.92 11.77 16.24
N SER A 48 -12.72 11.21 17.42
CA SER A 48 -12.01 11.88 18.50
C SER A 48 -11.00 10.95 19.17
N LEU A 49 -9.78 11.42 19.32
CA LEU A 49 -8.78 10.77 20.16
C LEU A 49 -8.79 11.39 21.56
N ASN A 50 -8.70 10.55 22.60
CA ASN A 50 -8.49 11.04 23.95
C ASN A 50 -7.20 11.87 23.98
N LYS A 51 -7.22 13.01 24.67
CA LYS A 51 -6.04 13.90 24.80
C LYS A 51 -4.87 13.25 25.58
N ARG A 52 -5.15 12.16 26.30
CA ARG A 52 -4.11 11.41 27.05
C ARG A 52 -3.52 10.34 26.17
N GLY A 53 -2.19 10.32 26.04
CA GLY A 53 -1.48 9.23 25.41
C GLY A 53 -1.69 7.91 26.16
N GLY A 54 -1.88 6.81 25.41
CA GLY A 54 -2.15 5.51 26.03
C GLY A 54 -2.52 4.42 25.04
N VAL A 55 -2.87 3.26 25.60
CA VAL A 55 -3.36 2.09 24.87
C VAL A 55 -4.80 1.86 25.32
N TYR A 56 -5.69 1.79 24.37
CA TYR A 56 -7.13 1.65 24.59
C TYR A 56 -7.67 0.49 23.76
N PRO A 57 -8.58 -0.35 24.26
CA PRO A 57 -9.23 -1.36 23.44
C PRO A 57 -10.04 -0.71 22.31
N ALA A 58 -10.13 -1.35 21.17
CA ALA A 58 -10.87 -0.83 20.02
C ALA A 58 -12.38 -0.66 20.32
N SER A 59 -12.91 -1.40 21.32
CA SER A 59 -14.28 -1.25 21.81
C SER A 59 -14.61 0.15 22.36
N ASP A 60 -13.59 0.92 22.76
CA ASP A 60 -13.77 2.32 23.21
C ASP A 60 -14.01 3.28 22.04
N PHE A 61 -13.97 2.79 20.80
CA PHE A 61 -14.14 3.55 19.55
C PHE A 61 -15.27 2.95 18.71
N PRO A 62 -16.55 3.25 19.01
CA PRO A 62 -17.70 2.68 18.30
C PRO A 62 -17.67 2.91 16.79
N GLU A 63 -17.03 4.01 16.37
CA GLU A 63 -16.81 4.35 14.97
C GLU A 63 -15.93 3.35 14.21
N LEU A 64 -15.24 2.42 14.87
CA LEU A 64 -14.47 1.36 14.22
C LEU A 64 -15.27 0.06 13.99
N THR A 65 -16.53 0.01 14.39
CA THR A 65 -17.38 -1.20 14.29
C THR A 65 -17.47 -1.74 12.86
N TYR A 66 -17.37 -0.88 11.83
CA TYR A 66 -17.35 -1.31 10.43
C TYR A 66 -16.17 -2.23 10.08
N LEU A 67 -15.13 -2.31 10.90
CA LEU A 67 -14.00 -3.23 10.71
C LEU A 67 -14.24 -4.61 11.35
N SER A 68 -15.37 -4.83 12.04
CA SER A 68 -15.65 -6.10 12.74
C SER A 68 -15.79 -7.31 11.81
N ASP A 69 -16.16 -7.07 10.56
CA ASP A 69 -16.25 -8.12 9.54
C ASP A 69 -14.86 -8.53 9.00
N ASP A 70 -13.89 -7.64 9.12
CA ASP A 70 -12.53 -7.84 8.61
C ASP A 70 -11.57 -8.36 9.68
N ILE A 71 -11.65 -7.84 10.93
CA ILE A 71 -10.72 -8.16 12.02
C ILE A 71 -11.44 -8.33 13.37
N ASP A 72 -10.82 -9.09 14.27
CA ASP A 72 -11.27 -9.26 15.66
C ASP A 72 -10.98 -7.98 16.49
N LEU A 73 -11.99 -7.14 16.67
CA LEU A 73 -11.88 -5.91 17.45
C LEU A 73 -11.62 -6.17 18.94
N SER A 74 -11.98 -7.34 19.48
CA SER A 74 -11.70 -7.70 20.89
C SER A 74 -10.20 -7.88 21.16
N LYS A 75 -9.42 -8.13 20.11
CA LYS A 75 -7.95 -8.25 20.13
C LYS A 75 -7.26 -7.05 19.50
N THR A 76 -7.99 -5.96 19.27
CA THR A 76 -7.46 -4.73 18.66
C THR A 76 -7.33 -3.61 19.69
N TYR A 77 -6.19 -2.94 19.68
CA TYR A 77 -5.85 -1.85 20.57
C TYR A 77 -5.47 -0.60 19.77
N ILE A 78 -6.00 0.54 20.18
CA ILE A 78 -5.62 1.85 19.65
C ILE A 78 -4.52 2.44 20.54
N VAL A 79 -3.34 2.64 19.97
CA VAL A 79 -2.23 3.32 20.63
C VAL A 79 -2.29 4.80 20.27
N ASN A 80 -2.87 5.59 21.16
CA ASN A 80 -3.09 7.02 20.95
C ASN A 80 -1.80 7.82 21.20
N LEU A 81 -1.34 8.52 20.17
CA LEU A 81 -0.15 9.35 20.14
C LEU A 81 -0.53 10.84 19.93
N PRO A 82 -1.03 11.55 20.97
CA PRO A 82 -1.58 12.90 20.82
C PRO A 82 -0.53 13.99 20.71
N GLY A 83 0.74 13.70 20.95
CA GLY A 83 1.83 14.65 20.92
C GLY A 83 2.21 15.05 19.49
N LYS A 84 2.50 16.36 19.28
CA LYS A 84 2.92 16.89 17.97
C LYS A 84 4.26 16.32 17.49
N HIS A 85 5.11 15.92 18.42
CA HIS A 85 6.45 15.38 18.14
C HIS A 85 6.57 13.96 18.66
N ASP A 86 7.30 13.11 17.99
CA ASP A 86 7.49 11.71 18.36
C ASP A 86 8.04 11.57 19.80
N TRP A 87 8.89 12.48 20.25
CA TRP A 87 9.46 12.50 21.62
C TRP A 87 8.60 13.21 22.68
N SER A 88 7.35 13.60 22.35
CA SER A 88 6.45 14.17 23.36
C SER A 88 6.24 13.18 24.49
N ILE A 89 6.26 13.63 25.75
CA ILE A 89 6.14 12.77 26.94
C ILE A 89 4.89 11.87 26.86
N CYS A 90 3.78 12.42 26.38
CA CYS A 90 2.54 11.64 26.19
C CYS A 90 2.71 10.50 25.20
N ASN A 91 3.46 10.69 24.10
CA ASN A 91 3.75 9.65 23.13
C ASN A 91 4.72 8.61 23.72
N LEU A 92 5.77 9.04 24.41
CA LEU A 92 6.70 8.14 25.10
C LEU A 92 5.96 7.25 26.10
N LEU A 93 5.05 7.82 26.91
CA LEU A 93 4.24 7.07 27.87
C LEU A 93 3.28 6.09 27.16
N ALA A 94 2.70 6.47 26.02
CA ALA A 94 1.83 5.58 25.24
C ALA A 94 2.60 4.38 24.69
N ILE A 95 3.80 4.60 24.12
CA ILE A 95 4.67 3.52 23.63
C ILE A 95 5.15 2.63 24.77
N PHE A 96 5.54 3.21 25.91
CA PHE A 96 5.91 2.43 27.09
C PHE A 96 4.75 1.54 27.56
N LYS A 97 3.53 2.09 27.68
CA LYS A 97 2.33 1.31 28.02
C LYS A 97 2.05 0.20 27.00
N MET A 98 2.22 0.47 25.70
CA MET A 98 2.09 -0.57 24.67
C MET A 98 3.07 -1.73 24.91
N VAL A 99 4.33 -1.42 25.19
CA VAL A 99 5.32 -2.45 25.52
C VAL A 99 4.91 -3.25 26.78
N CYS A 100 4.41 -2.58 27.82
CA CYS A 100 3.91 -3.23 29.03
C CYS A 100 2.73 -4.19 28.71
N VAL A 101 1.76 -3.75 27.92
CA VAL A 101 0.62 -4.60 27.49
C VAL A 101 1.13 -5.83 26.71
N ILE A 102 2.06 -5.62 25.77
CA ILE A 102 2.67 -6.71 24.99
C ILE A 102 3.34 -7.74 25.91
N LEU A 103 4.05 -7.29 26.94
CA LEU A 103 4.69 -8.19 27.92
C LEU A 103 3.66 -8.90 28.79
N GLN A 104 2.60 -8.23 29.26
CA GLN A 104 1.50 -8.80 30.04
C GLN A 104 0.74 -9.89 29.25
N LEU A 105 0.52 -9.68 27.94
CA LEU A 105 -0.11 -10.65 27.05
C LEU A 105 0.80 -11.87 26.75
N LYS A 106 2.05 -11.85 27.20
CA LYS A 106 3.07 -12.88 26.94
C LYS A 106 3.25 -13.17 25.45
N ILE A 107 3.36 -12.10 24.65
CA ILE A 107 3.53 -12.16 23.20
C ILE A 107 4.86 -12.85 22.86
N ASN A 108 4.82 -13.77 21.90
CA ASN A 108 6.00 -14.48 21.39
C ASN A 108 6.71 -13.71 20.28
N ILE A 109 5.94 -13.15 19.35
CA ILE A 109 6.41 -12.40 18.16
C ILE A 109 5.80 -11.00 18.15
N VAL A 110 6.60 -10.01 17.82
CA VAL A 110 6.16 -8.64 17.60
C VAL A 110 6.42 -8.29 16.14
N HIS A 111 5.37 -8.21 15.33
CA HIS A 111 5.48 -7.78 13.93
C HIS A 111 5.28 -6.28 13.84
N ILE A 112 6.21 -5.59 13.21
CA ILE A 112 6.10 -4.14 12.95
C ILE A 112 6.19 -3.88 11.46
N THR A 113 5.50 -2.84 10.96
CA THR A 113 5.44 -2.51 9.52
C THR A 113 6.30 -1.32 9.14
N TRP A 114 6.97 -0.73 10.08
CA TRP A 114 7.86 0.42 9.88
C TRP A 114 8.96 0.47 10.95
N PRO A 115 10.18 0.92 10.62
CA PRO A 115 11.23 1.14 11.62
C PRO A 115 10.75 2.03 12.77
N PRO A 116 10.99 1.63 14.04
CA PRO A 116 10.62 2.46 15.19
C PRO A 116 11.24 3.86 15.10
N ARG A 117 10.41 4.89 15.30
CA ARG A 117 10.83 6.29 15.26
C ARG A 117 11.44 6.72 16.60
N TYR A 118 11.91 7.96 16.69
CA TYR A 118 12.62 8.53 17.86
C TYR A 118 11.90 8.29 19.19
N GLY A 119 10.59 8.52 19.26
CA GLY A 119 9.79 8.30 20.46
C GLY A 119 9.46 6.84 20.74
N GLU A 120 9.87 5.92 19.87
CA GLU A 120 9.52 4.50 19.96
C GLU A 120 10.68 3.61 20.44
N PHE A 121 11.73 4.19 21.01
CA PHE A 121 12.91 3.42 21.45
C PHE A 121 12.61 2.32 22.47
N PHE A 122 11.54 2.44 23.26
CA PHE A 122 11.07 1.36 24.15
C PHE A 122 10.72 0.08 23.40
N THR A 123 10.35 0.17 22.13
CA THR A 123 10.05 -1.00 21.28
C THR A 123 11.28 -1.90 21.12
N TYR A 124 12.50 -1.34 21.18
CA TYR A 124 13.74 -2.11 21.08
C TYR A 124 14.01 -3.03 22.29
N PHE A 125 13.31 -2.84 23.42
CA PHE A 125 13.35 -3.86 24.51
C PHE A 125 12.77 -5.21 24.05
N LEU A 126 11.95 -5.21 23.02
CA LEU A 126 11.34 -6.40 22.42
C LEU A 126 12.15 -6.93 21.21
N ARG A 127 13.35 -6.38 20.90
CA ARG A 127 14.09 -6.63 19.64
C ARG A 127 14.25 -8.10 19.26
N LYS A 128 14.47 -8.98 20.22
CA LYS A 128 14.59 -10.44 19.99
C LYS A 128 13.30 -11.09 19.47
N ARG A 129 12.14 -10.46 19.71
CA ARG A 129 10.82 -10.91 19.27
C ARG A 129 10.36 -10.23 17.97
N ILE A 130 11.06 -9.17 17.55
CA ILE A 130 10.61 -8.35 16.40
C ILE A 130 10.88 -9.07 15.09
N VAL A 131 9.85 -9.01 14.21
CA VAL A 131 9.90 -9.24 12.78
C VAL A 131 9.43 -7.94 12.13
N ILE A 132 10.12 -7.42 11.14
CA ILE A 132 9.75 -6.18 10.50
C ILE A 132 9.45 -6.38 9.02
N THR A 133 8.26 -5.96 8.57
CA THR A 133 7.96 -5.80 7.14
C THR A 133 8.41 -4.42 6.67
N MET A 134 9.19 -4.40 5.61
CA MET A 134 9.71 -3.18 5.00
C MET A 134 8.93 -2.86 3.73
N HIS A 135 8.03 -1.87 3.81
CA HIS A 135 7.32 -1.37 2.62
C HIS A 135 8.28 -0.61 1.69
N ASP A 136 9.11 0.27 2.25
CA ASP A 136 10.12 1.04 1.53
C ASP A 136 11.50 0.79 2.16
N PRO A 137 12.25 -0.21 1.67
CA PRO A 137 13.55 -0.55 2.23
C PRO A 137 14.62 0.52 1.99
N LEU A 138 14.46 1.35 0.95
CA LEU A 138 15.33 2.48 0.65
C LEU A 138 14.59 3.81 0.92
N PRO A 139 15.28 4.86 1.40
CA PRO A 139 14.66 6.16 1.60
C PRO A 139 14.32 6.81 0.26
N HIS A 140 13.16 7.44 0.16
CA HIS A 140 12.88 8.36 -0.94
C HIS A 140 13.79 9.59 -0.84
N SER A 141 14.09 10.22 -1.98
CA SER A 141 14.98 11.40 -2.04
C SER A 141 14.52 12.56 -1.14
N SER A 142 13.22 12.69 -0.91
CA SER A 142 12.63 13.71 -0.02
C SER A 142 12.73 13.36 1.47
N GLU A 143 12.97 12.11 1.83
CA GLU A 143 13.03 11.61 3.21
C GLU A 143 14.48 11.30 3.65
N ASP A 144 15.45 11.46 2.76
CA ASP A 144 16.85 11.08 2.99
C ASP A 144 17.60 12.14 3.83
N THR A 145 17.16 12.32 5.07
CA THR A 145 17.87 13.13 6.06
C THR A 145 18.89 12.29 6.83
N TRP A 146 19.96 12.93 7.33
CA TRP A 146 20.98 12.21 8.14
C TRP A 146 20.36 11.49 9.34
N LEU A 147 19.33 12.08 9.92
CA LEU A 147 18.65 11.58 11.10
C LEU A 147 17.79 10.33 10.75
N ASN A 148 17.07 10.36 9.64
CA ASN A 148 16.34 9.18 9.14
C ASN A 148 17.31 8.05 8.79
N ARG A 149 18.45 8.35 8.17
CA ARG A 149 19.50 7.37 7.91
C ARG A 149 20.04 6.75 9.20
N PHE A 150 20.30 7.56 10.22
CA PHE A 150 20.76 7.08 11.52
C PHE A 150 19.76 6.11 12.14
N HIS A 151 18.46 6.45 12.17
CA HIS A 151 17.41 5.58 12.71
C HIS A 151 17.25 4.28 11.94
N ARG A 152 17.26 4.35 10.62
CA ARG A 152 17.21 3.14 9.77
C ARG A 152 18.43 2.25 10.04
N ASN A 153 19.61 2.80 10.06
CA ASN A 153 20.84 2.05 10.34
C ASN A 153 20.83 1.44 11.73
N MET A 154 20.31 2.16 12.74
CA MET A 154 20.14 1.61 14.09
C MET A 154 19.15 0.45 14.10
N CYS A 155 17.99 0.62 13.46
CA CYS A 155 16.99 -0.44 13.31
C CYS A 155 17.60 -1.67 12.63
N PHE A 156 18.28 -1.50 11.50
CA PHE A 156 18.89 -2.59 10.74
C PHE A 156 20.05 -3.25 11.47
N ARG A 157 20.72 -2.52 12.36
CA ARG A 157 21.76 -3.11 13.21
C ARG A 157 21.20 -3.94 14.36
N LEU A 158 20.09 -3.49 14.98
CA LEU A 158 19.52 -4.08 16.20
C LEU A 158 18.53 -5.19 15.94
N LEU A 159 17.89 -5.25 14.77
CA LEU A 159 16.90 -6.25 14.38
C LEU A 159 17.54 -7.32 13.47
N ASP A 160 17.02 -8.53 13.53
CA ASP A 160 17.58 -9.68 12.82
C ASP A 160 16.63 -10.28 11.78
N ASP A 161 15.33 -9.97 11.83
CA ASP A 161 14.30 -10.59 10.98
C ASP A 161 13.56 -9.55 10.18
N PHE A 162 13.70 -9.63 8.85
CA PHE A 162 13.14 -8.70 7.88
C PHE A 162 12.28 -9.43 6.86
N ILE A 163 11.15 -8.82 6.49
CA ILE A 163 10.29 -9.26 5.39
C ILE A 163 10.29 -8.15 4.35
N LEU A 164 10.67 -8.47 3.13
CA LEU A 164 10.61 -7.58 1.97
C LEU A 164 9.44 -8.00 1.08
N LEU A 165 8.86 -7.05 0.36
CA LEU A 165 7.62 -7.25 -0.38
C LEU A 165 7.82 -7.54 -1.89
N ASN A 166 9.07 -7.49 -2.36
CA ASN A 166 9.43 -7.94 -3.71
C ASN A 166 10.91 -8.28 -3.80
N GLU A 167 11.26 -9.10 -4.80
CA GLU A 167 12.61 -9.64 -4.97
C GLU A 167 13.65 -8.57 -5.31
N ILE A 168 13.29 -7.57 -6.10
CA ILE A 168 14.19 -6.48 -6.48
C ILE A 168 14.59 -5.69 -5.24
N GLN A 169 13.62 -5.32 -4.42
CA GLN A 169 13.88 -4.61 -3.16
C GLN A 169 14.69 -5.47 -2.19
N LYS A 170 14.41 -6.77 -2.11
CA LYS A 170 15.17 -7.71 -1.27
C LYS A 170 16.63 -7.71 -1.65
N LYS A 171 16.94 -7.88 -2.94
CA LYS A 171 18.30 -7.87 -3.46
C LYS A 171 19.02 -6.56 -3.11
N THR A 172 18.42 -5.43 -3.48
CA THR A 172 18.97 -4.09 -3.23
C THR A 172 19.16 -3.83 -1.72
N PHE A 173 18.22 -4.26 -0.87
CA PHE A 173 18.29 -4.12 0.58
C PHE A 173 19.48 -4.88 1.16
N ILE A 174 19.66 -6.14 0.77
CA ILE A 174 20.77 -6.99 1.24
C ILE A 174 22.13 -6.39 0.83
N GLU A 175 22.24 -5.91 -0.42
CA GLU A 175 23.46 -5.30 -0.94
C GLU A 175 23.78 -3.96 -0.25
N THR A 176 22.78 -3.09 -0.10
CA THR A 176 22.97 -1.74 0.45
C THR A 176 23.34 -1.78 1.93
N TYR A 177 22.67 -2.61 2.73
CA TYR A 177 22.82 -2.61 4.18
C TYR A 177 23.70 -3.74 4.72
N ARG A 178 24.32 -4.55 3.84
CA ARG A 178 25.25 -5.64 4.21
C ARG A 178 24.68 -6.52 5.32
N MET A 179 23.51 -7.10 5.08
CA MET A 179 22.69 -7.75 6.11
C MET A 179 23.35 -8.98 6.80
N GLY A 180 24.48 -9.49 6.26
CA GLY A 180 25.27 -10.54 6.89
C GLY A 180 24.44 -11.80 7.21
N THR A 181 24.43 -12.22 8.48
CA THR A 181 23.71 -13.40 8.97
C THR A 181 22.23 -13.16 9.29
N LYS A 182 21.72 -11.93 9.05
CA LYS A 182 20.32 -11.58 9.34
C LYS A 182 19.37 -12.27 8.37
N ARG A 183 18.18 -12.59 8.87
CA ARG A 183 17.15 -13.24 8.06
C ARG A 183 16.39 -12.20 7.25
N VAL A 184 16.41 -12.34 5.95
CA VAL A 184 15.66 -11.49 5.01
C VAL A 184 14.77 -12.38 4.18
N GLU A 185 13.52 -12.48 4.59
CA GLU A 185 12.50 -13.30 3.92
C GLU A 185 11.75 -12.46 2.87
N LEU A 186 11.08 -13.15 1.95
CA LEU A 186 10.25 -12.53 0.92
C LEU A 186 8.78 -12.77 1.22
N SER A 187 7.99 -11.73 1.10
CA SER A 187 6.54 -11.78 1.02
C SER A 187 6.08 -10.94 -0.18
N HIS A 188 4.78 -10.72 -0.29
CA HIS A 188 4.20 -9.95 -1.37
C HIS A 188 3.16 -8.97 -0.83
N LEU A 189 2.93 -7.89 -1.57
CA LEU A 189 1.76 -7.05 -1.40
C LEU A 189 0.61 -7.66 -2.20
N SER A 190 -0.58 -7.70 -1.60
CA SER A 190 -1.80 -8.16 -2.28
C SER A 190 -2.71 -7.01 -2.67
N ALA A 191 -3.77 -7.33 -3.42
CA ALA A 191 -4.82 -6.40 -3.79
C ALA A 191 -5.57 -5.87 -2.55
N TYR A 192 -5.99 -4.61 -2.59
CA TYR A 192 -6.71 -3.95 -1.49
C TYR A 192 -8.18 -4.36 -1.48
N THR A 193 -8.45 -5.58 -1.02
CA THR A 193 -9.76 -6.25 -1.09
C THR A 193 -10.89 -5.52 -0.36
N ASN A 194 -10.56 -4.67 0.61
CA ASN A 194 -11.51 -3.75 1.26
C ASN A 194 -12.30 -2.88 0.26
N LEU A 195 -11.70 -2.53 -0.90
CA LEU A 195 -12.38 -1.75 -1.94
C LEU A 195 -13.54 -2.52 -2.60
N GLN A 196 -13.55 -3.85 -2.51
CA GLN A 196 -14.60 -4.68 -3.10
C GLN A 196 -15.96 -4.50 -2.40
N ASN A 197 -15.94 -4.19 -1.10
CA ASN A 197 -17.13 -4.02 -0.26
C ASN A 197 -17.74 -2.62 -0.36
N ILE A 198 -17.04 -1.68 -1.03
CA ILE A 198 -17.51 -0.30 -1.20
C ILE A 198 -18.55 -0.24 -2.32
N LYS A 199 -19.71 0.36 -2.04
CA LYS A 199 -20.76 0.59 -3.03
C LYS A 199 -20.29 1.62 -4.06
N PRO A 200 -20.18 1.27 -5.35
CA PRO A 200 -19.68 2.19 -6.36
C PRO A 200 -20.72 3.28 -6.68
N GLN A 201 -20.27 4.53 -6.81
CA GLN A 201 -21.04 5.58 -7.46
C GLN A 201 -20.83 5.46 -8.97
N LYS A 202 -21.93 5.51 -9.73
CA LYS A 202 -21.84 5.50 -11.20
C LYS A 202 -21.18 6.79 -11.69
N PRO A 203 -20.09 6.72 -12.48
CA PRO A 203 -19.49 7.93 -13.04
C PRO A 203 -20.33 8.51 -14.19
N ASP A 204 -20.24 9.84 -14.40
CA ASP A 204 -20.89 10.54 -15.50
C ASP A 204 -20.16 10.38 -16.85
N VAL A 205 -19.07 9.63 -16.88
CA VAL A 205 -18.25 9.35 -18.04
C VAL A 205 -18.28 7.85 -18.38
N SER A 206 -18.31 7.54 -19.66
CA SER A 206 -18.23 6.17 -20.17
C SER A 206 -17.10 6.03 -21.18
N ASN A 207 -16.71 4.79 -21.49
CA ASN A 207 -15.66 4.43 -22.44
C ASN A 207 -14.35 5.20 -22.22
N TYR A 208 -13.69 4.94 -21.10
CA TYR A 208 -12.48 5.66 -20.70
C TYR A 208 -11.40 4.74 -20.11
N ILE A 209 -10.16 5.19 -20.25
CA ILE A 209 -9.03 4.71 -19.48
C ILE A 209 -8.81 5.62 -18.28
N LEU A 210 -8.27 5.08 -17.19
CA LEU A 210 -8.20 5.79 -15.93
C LEU A 210 -6.74 5.92 -15.44
N PHE A 211 -6.34 7.14 -15.12
CA PHE A 211 -5.27 7.43 -14.17
C PHE A 211 -5.91 7.89 -12.86
N PHE A 212 -5.47 7.35 -11.72
CA PHE A 212 -5.89 7.86 -10.42
C PHE A 212 -4.74 7.88 -9.39
N GLY A 213 -4.94 8.69 -8.33
CA GLY A 213 -3.96 8.90 -7.28
C GLY A 213 -3.39 10.32 -7.28
N GLY A 214 -2.40 10.59 -6.42
CA GLY A 214 -1.81 11.92 -6.29
C GLY A 214 -1.18 12.41 -7.60
N ILE A 215 -1.50 13.63 -8.00
CA ILE A 215 -0.94 14.29 -9.19
C ILE A 215 0.41 14.90 -8.80
N SER A 216 1.48 14.44 -9.42
CA SER A 216 2.85 14.91 -9.18
C SER A 216 3.75 14.58 -10.38
N SER A 217 4.87 15.29 -10.52
CA SER A 217 5.75 15.19 -11.70
C SER A 217 6.29 13.78 -11.94
N HIS A 218 6.59 13.01 -10.88
CA HIS A 218 7.08 11.63 -11.03
C HIS A 218 6.01 10.63 -11.53
N LYS A 219 4.75 11.06 -11.62
CA LYS A 219 3.65 10.24 -12.13
C LYS A 219 3.53 10.24 -13.66
N GLY A 220 4.21 11.15 -14.38
CA GLY A 220 4.32 11.14 -15.82
C GLY A 220 3.01 11.35 -16.58
N ILE A 221 2.07 12.11 -16.01
CA ILE A 221 0.74 12.33 -16.61
C ILE A 221 0.87 13.05 -17.95
N GLU A 222 1.85 13.92 -18.10
CA GLU A 222 2.17 14.61 -19.35
C GLU A 222 2.41 13.65 -20.51
N TYR A 223 3.14 12.56 -20.30
CA TYR A 223 3.37 11.53 -21.33
C TYR A 223 2.09 10.75 -21.66
N LEU A 224 1.21 10.58 -20.68
CA LEU A 224 -0.10 9.96 -20.92
C LEU A 224 -1.00 10.86 -21.73
N CYS A 225 -1.03 12.17 -21.44
CA CYS A 225 -1.80 13.15 -22.23
C CYS A 225 -1.33 13.14 -23.70
N GLU A 226 -0.02 13.17 -23.95
CA GLU A 226 0.56 13.12 -25.29
C GLU A 226 0.25 11.79 -26.00
N ALA A 227 0.33 10.67 -25.31
CA ALA A 227 -0.04 9.36 -25.85
C ALA A 227 -1.53 9.33 -26.26
N MET A 228 -2.40 9.91 -25.43
CA MET A 228 -3.83 9.96 -25.69
C MET A 228 -4.20 10.86 -26.87
N ASP A 229 -3.43 11.90 -27.17
CA ASP A 229 -3.61 12.68 -28.42
C ASP A 229 -3.50 11.79 -29.67
N ASN A 230 -2.64 10.75 -29.62
CA ASN A 230 -2.51 9.79 -30.71
C ASN A 230 -3.60 8.70 -30.66
N VAL A 231 -3.98 8.24 -29.45
CA VAL A 231 -5.02 7.23 -29.25
C VAL A 231 -6.38 7.75 -29.71
N CYS A 232 -6.75 9.00 -29.34
CA CYS A 232 -8.05 9.59 -29.69
C CYS A 232 -8.21 9.85 -31.19
N LYS A 233 -7.12 9.99 -31.95
CA LYS A 233 -7.20 10.04 -33.43
C LYS A 233 -7.72 8.73 -34.02
N LYS A 234 -7.40 7.60 -33.39
CA LYS A 234 -7.81 6.27 -33.83
C LYS A 234 -9.11 5.82 -33.17
N HIS A 235 -9.33 6.21 -31.92
CA HIS A 235 -10.48 5.86 -31.10
C HIS A 235 -11.13 7.14 -30.52
N PRO A 236 -11.90 7.88 -31.35
CA PRO A 236 -12.44 9.20 -30.97
C PRO A 236 -13.52 9.17 -29.88
N ASP A 237 -14.02 8.02 -29.52
CA ASP A 237 -15.02 7.81 -28.46
C ASP A 237 -14.37 7.42 -27.11
N VAL A 238 -13.05 7.19 -27.08
CA VAL A 238 -12.33 6.87 -25.84
C VAL A 238 -11.86 8.13 -25.14
N LYS A 239 -12.06 8.22 -23.84
CA LYS A 239 -11.63 9.34 -22.99
C LYS A 239 -10.51 8.94 -22.05
N LEU A 240 -9.76 9.95 -21.60
CA LEU A 240 -8.86 9.84 -20.45
C LEU A 240 -9.51 10.50 -19.24
N VAL A 241 -9.64 9.73 -18.15
CA VAL A 241 -9.98 10.30 -16.84
C VAL A 241 -8.71 10.38 -16.00
N VAL A 242 -8.39 11.58 -15.51
CA VAL A 242 -7.31 11.84 -14.55
C VAL A 242 -7.95 12.25 -13.24
N ALA A 243 -7.87 11.40 -12.22
CA ALA A 243 -8.59 11.52 -10.96
C ALA A 243 -7.64 11.53 -9.74
N GLY A 244 -7.65 12.63 -8.98
CA GLY A 244 -6.85 12.77 -7.76
C GLY A 244 -6.35 14.19 -7.54
N LYS A 245 -5.87 14.47 -6.33
CA LYS A 245 -5.44 15.82 -5.97
C LYS A 245 -3.94 16.02 -6.20
N GLY A 246 -3.56 17.17 -6.75
CA GLY A 246 -2.15 17.59 -6.82
C GLY A 246 -1.92 18.78 -7.73
N LYS A 247 -0.66 19.14 -7.87
CA LYS A 247 -0.24 20.23 -8.73
C LYS A 247 0.03 19.70 -10.14
N ILE A 248 -0.58 20.30 -11.15
CA ILE A 248 -0.24 20.05 -12.55
C ILE A 248 1.04 20.83 -12.88
N TYR A 249 2.00 20.15 -13.49
CA TYR A 249 3.37 20.65 -13.73
C TYR A 249 3.62 21.02 -15.20
N PHE A 250 2.62 20.84 -16.06
CA PHE A 250 2.69 21.05 -17.51
C PHE A 250 1.47 21.84 -17.97
N ASP A 251 1.56 22.44 -19.15
CA ASP A 251 0.44 23.18 -19.73
C ASP A 251 -0.52 22.20 -20.42
N LEU A 252 -1.76 22.14 -19.95
CA LEU A 252 -2.80 21.28 -20.53
C LEU A 252 -3.23 21.73 -21.93
N ASN A 253 -3.13 23.03 -22.24
CA ASN A 253 -3.60 23.58 -23.53
C ASN A 253 -2.78 23.06 -24.71
N GLN A 254 -1.59 22.55 -24.50
CA GLN A 254 -0.77 21.96 -25.56
C GLN A 254 -1.29 20.61 -26.06
N TYR A 255 -2.21 19.94 -25.34
CA TYR A 255 -2.73 18.63 -25.70
C TYR A 255 -4.11 18.71 -26.37
N ALA A 256 -4.24 18.04 -27.52
CA ALA A 256 -5.49 18.04 -28.27
C ALA A 256 -6.65 17.45 -27.46
N ILE A 257 -6.41 16.39 -26.63
CA ILE A 257 -7.44 15.76 -25.79
C ILE A 257 -8.08 16.73 -24.79
N TYR A 258 -7.34 17.74 -24.32
CA TYR A 258 -7.88 18.76 -23.43
C TYR A 258 -8.83 19.70 -24.19
N ASN A 259 -8.41 20.16 -25.36
CA ASN A 259 -9.16 21.10 -26.18
C ASN A 259 -10.40 20.48 -26.83
N THR A 260 -10.40 19.16 -27.05
CA THR A 260 -11.51 18.42 -27.68
C THR A 260 -12.45 17.74 -26.64
N GLY A 261 -12.20 17.91 -25.34
CA GLY A 261 -13.03 17.32 -24.27
C GLY A 261 -12.87 15.82 -24.06
N HIS A 262 -11.78 15.22 -24.58
CA HIS A 262 -11.44 13.82 -24.31
C HIS A 262 -10.70 13.63 -22.97
N LEU A 263 -10.19 14.70 -22.36
CA LEU A 263 -9.64 14.69 -21.02
C LEU A 263 -10.69 15.13 -19.99
N VAL A 264 -11.02 14.23 -19.07
CA VAL A 264 -11.83 14.53 -17.88
C VAL A 264 -10.89 14.63 -16.67
N LEU A 265 -10.70 15.85 -16.16
CA LEU A 265 -9.78 16.13 -15.06
C LEU A 265 -10.55 16.33 -13.75
N LEU A 266 -10.39 15.40 -12.79
CA LEU A 266 -10.96 15.44 -11.45
C LEU A 266 -9.86 15.78 -10.44
N ASN A 267 -9.32 17.01 -10.48
CA ASN A 267 -8.22 17.44 -9.60
C ASN A 267 -8.73 17.84 -8.21
N ARG A 268 -9.16 16.85 -7.43
CA ARG A 268 -9.63 16.98 -6.06
C ARG A 268 -9.51 15.67 -5.31
N TYR A 269 -9.78 15.67 -4.02
CA TYR A 269 -10.04 14.42 -3.32
C TYR A 269 -11.34 13.79 -3.81
N LEU A 270 -11.29 12.48 -4.04
CA LEU A 270 -12.45 11.66 -4.33
C LEU A 270 -12.81 10.88 -3.08
N ASP A 271 -14.09 10.66 -2.85
CA ASP A 271 -14.51 9.69 -1.85
C ASP A 271 -14.35 8.25 -2.38
N ASP A 272 -14.41 7.30 -1.47
CA ASP A 272 -14.16 5.90 -1.79
C ASP A 272 -15.20 5.35 -2.78
N ASN A 273 -16.46 5.76 -2.69
CA ASN A 273 -17.56 5.32 -3.56
C ASN A 273 -17.34 5.82 -4.99
N GLU A 274 -16.93 7.06 -5.14
CA GLU A 274 -16.61 7.67 -6.43
C GLU A 274 -15.38 7.02 -7.05
N LEU A 275 -14.29 6.84 -6.27
CA LEU A 275 -13.06 6.19 -6.74
C LEU A 275 -13.32 4.76 -7.21
N VAL A 276 -14.03 3.97 -6.41
CA VAL A 276 -14.41 2.59 -6.77
C VAL A 276 -15.28 2.58 -8.03
N GLY A 277 -16.21 3.52 -8.15
CA GLY A 277 -17.03 3.69 -9.34
C GLY A 277 -16.21 3.96 -10.59
N LEU A 278 -15.23 4.88 -10.51
CA LEU A 278 -14.32 5.18 -11.61
C LEU A 278 -13.45 3.99 -11.98
N ILE A 279 -12.88 3.26 -11.01
CA ILE A 279 -12.05 2.10 -11.31
C ILE A 279 -12.90 1.00 -11.96
N ARG A 280 -14.05 0.65 -11.39
CA ARG A 280 -14.91 -0.45 -11.92
C ARG A 280 -15.41 -0.20 -13.34
N ASN A 281 -15.67 1.04 -13.71
CA ASN A 281 -16.22 1.38 -15.03
C ASN A 281 -15.14 1.77 -16.06
N SER A 282 -13.86 1.84 -15.69
CA SER A 282 -12.78 2.06 -16.64
C SER A 282 -12.53 0.81 -17.49
N LEU A 283 -11.99 0.98 -18.69
CA LEU A 283 -11.49 -0.11 -19.52
C LEU A 283 -10.30 -0.79 -18.83
N PHE A 284 -9.33 -0.01 -18.41
CA PHE A 284 -8.16 -0.39 -17.65
C PHE A 284 -7.52 0.84 -17.00
N VAL A 285 -6.53 0.63 -16.15
CA VAL A 285 -5.80 1.69 -15.44
C VAL A 285 -4.44 1.92 -16.09
N VAL A 286 -3.96 3.16 -16.10
CA VAL A 286 -2.63 3.51 -16.63
C VAL A 286 -1.78 4.16 -15.54
N CYS A 287 -0.57 3.62 -15.34
CA CYS A 287 0.45 4.12 -14.41
C CYS A 287 1.70 4.54 -15.19
N PRO A 288 1.75 5.73 -15.81
CA PRO A 288 2.82 6.18 -16.72
C PRO A 288 4.03 6.73 -15.95
N TYR A 289 4.34 6.14 -14.80
CA TYR A 289 5.28 6.69 -13.82
C TYR A 289 6.69 6.83 -14.36
N ILE A 290 7.36 7.91 -13.96
CA ILE A 290 8.78 8.16 -14.25
C ILE A 290 9.64 7.50 -13.17
N ASP A 291 9.14 7.48 -11.93
CA ASP A 291 9.79 6.87 -10.78
C ASP A 291 8.74 6.31 -9.81
N ALA A 292 9.01 5.14 -9.26
CA ALA A 292 8.19 4.50 -8.24
C ALA A 292 8.99 3.44 -7.47
N THR A 293 8.66 3.22 -6.21
CA THR A 293 9.12 2.05 -5.43
C THR A 293 8.11 0.91 -5.54
N GLN A 294 6.87 1.17 -5.12
CA GLN A 294 5.69 0.31 -5.24
C GLN A 294 4.49 1.16 -5.65
N SER A 295 3.34 0.55 -5.90
CA SER A 295 2.14 1.28 -6.28
C SER A 295 0.87 0.72 -5.64
N GLY A 296 0.31 1.45 -4.67
CA GLY A 296 -1.03 1.19 -4.16
C GLY A 296 -2.11 1.30 -5.24
N VAL A 297 -1.90 2.16 -6.26
CA VAL A 297 -2.79 2.28 -7.41
C VAL A 297 -2.94 0.95 -8.15
N VAL A 298 -1.84 0.21 -8.38
CA VAL A 298 -1.88 -1.10 -9.00
C VAL A 298 -2.66 -2.10 -8.14
N MET A 299 -2.43 -2.09 -6.82
CA MET A 299 -3.16 -2.99 -5.90
C MET A 299 -4.64 -2.64 -5.79
N SER A 300 -5.00 -1.36 -5.86
CA SER A 300 -6.40 -0.92 -5.92
C SER A 300 -7.07 -1.33 -7.25
N ALA A 301 -6.35 -1.21 -8.36
CA ALA A 301 -6.85 -1.66 -9.66
C ALA A 301 -7.10 -3.17 -9.67
N PHE A 302 -6.16 -3.98 -9.16
CA PHE A 302 -6.29 -5.43 -9.07
C PHE A 302 -7.41 -5.87 -8.11
N ALA A 303 -7.62 -5.15 -7.01
CA ALA A 303 -8.75 -5.41 -6.10
C ALA A 303 -10.11 -5.31 -6.80
N LEU A 304 -10.22 -4.47 -7.82
CA LEU A 304 -11.42 -4.28 -8.63
C LEU A 304 -11.30 -4.93 -10.02
N ASN A 305 -10.39 -5.88 -10.13
CA ASN A 305 -10.18 -6.73 -11.30
C ASN A 305 -9.86 -5.95 -12.59
N LYS A 306 -9.08 -4.84 -12.48
CA LYS A 306 -8.67 -4.02 -13.62
C LYS A 306 -7.23 -4.23 -14.01
N PRO A 307 -6.94 -4.59 -15.28
CA PRO A 307 -5.59 -4.63 -15.82
C PRO A 307 -4.92 -3.26 -15.80
N VAL A 308 -3.58 -3.26 -15.82
CA VAL A 308 -2.80 -2.03 -15.72
C VAL A 308 -1.80 -1.92 -16.86
N VAL A 309 -1.78 -0.78 -17.55
CA VAL A 309 -0.64 -0.38 -18.38
C VAL A 309 0.31 0.41 -17.50
N ALA A 310 1.53 -0.07 -17.30
CA ALA A 310 2.50 0.56 -16.41
C ALA A 310 3.87 0.70 -17.05
N THR A 311 4.65 1.66 -16.57
CA THR A 311 6.03 1.85 -17.00
C THR A 311 7.00 0.92 -16.27
N LYS A 312 8.15 0.65 -16.91
CA LYS A 312 9.24 -0.19 -16.38
C LYS A 312 10.06 0.58 -15.33
N VAL A 313 9.43 0.92 -14.19
CA VAL A 313 10.10 1.59 -13.06
C VAL A 313 9.81 0.86 -11.75
N GLY A 314 10.78 0.88 -10.83
CA GLY A 314 10.66 0.26 -9.51
C GLY A 314 10.13 -1.17 -9.54
N ALA A 315 9.14 -1.45 -8.70
CA ALA A 315 8.52 -2.78 -8.61
C ALA A 315 7.38 -3.00 -9.63
N LEU A 316 6.99 -2.02 -10.43
CA LEU A 316 5.85 -2.14 -11.34
C LEU A 316 5.97 -3.35 -12.30
N PRO A 317 7.15 -3.67 -12.88
CA PRO A 317 7.29 -4.86 -13.72
C PRO A 317 6.99 -6.18 -13.00
N THR A 318 7.36 -6.29 -11.73
CA THR A 318 7.10 -7.49 -10.92
C THR A 318 5.66 -7.57 -10.41
N MET A 319 5.00 -6.42 -10.23
CA MET A 319 3.60 -6.33 -9.84
C MET A 319 2.67 -6.63 -11.03
N VAL A 320 2.90 -6.00 -12.18
CA VAL A 320 2.02 -6.09 -13.36
C VAL A 320 2.28 -7.35 -14.19
N LYS A 321 3.52 -7.86 -14.20
CA LYS A 321 3.94 -9.04 -14.97
C LYS A 321 3.45 -8.99 -16.40
N ASN A 322 4.22 -8.35 -17.23
CA ASN A 322 3.88 -8.06 -18.63
C ASN A 322 3.15 -9.23 -19.33
N GLY A 323 1.96 -8.95 -19.84
CA GLY A 323 1.09 -9.93 -20.48
C GLY A 323 0.22 -10.76 -19.52
N GLN A 324 0.50 -10.79 -18.21
CA GLN A 324 -0.26 -11.56 -17.22
C GLN A 324 -1.37 -10.72 -16.57
N TYR A 325 -1.04 -9.56 -16.00
CA TYR A 325 -1.99 -8.68 -15.31
C TYR A 325 -2.10 -7.30 -15.98
N GLY A 326 -1.35 -7.09 -17.04
CA GLY A 326 -1.31 -5.82 -17.76
C GLY A 326 -0.15 -5.77 -18.75
N THR A 327 0.22 -4.56 -19.14
CA THR A 327 1.30 -4.31 -20.13
C THR A 327 2.37 -3.40 -19.52
N ILE A 328 3.64 -3.73 -19.74
CA ILE A 328 4.79 -2.93 -19.29
C ILE A 328 5.42 -2.22 -20.49
N VAL A 329 5.64 -0.91 -20.36
CA VAL A 329 6.24 -0.04 -21.38
C VAL A 329 7.47 0.71 -20.81
N PRO A 330 8.39 1.21 -21.62
CA PRO A 330 9.46 2.09 -21.13
C PRO A 330 8.88 3.40 -20.55
N PRO A 331 9.51 3.98 -19.51
CA PRO A 331 9.10 5.30 -19.01
C PRO A 331 9.45 6.39 -20.04
N LYS A 332 8.64 7.45 -20.10
CA LYS A 332 8.79 8.60 -21.01
C LYS A 332 8.73 8.25 -22.51
N ASP A 333 8.25 7.07 -22.86
CA ASP A 333 8.09 6.63 -24.26
C ASP A 333 6.62 6.72 -24.65
N VAL A 334 6.26 7.87 -25.22
CA VAL A 334 4.89 8.20 -25.65
C VAL A 334 4.38 7.24 -26.73
N ALA A 335 5.25 6.89 -27.69
CA ALA A 335 4.86 6.03 -28.81
C ALA A 335 4.52 4.61 -28.35
N THR A 336 5.39 4.03 -27.50
CA THR A 336 5.16 2.69 -26.95
C THR A 336 3.94 2.70 -26.01
N LEU A 337 3.73 3.76 -25.22
CA LEU A 337 2.56 3.90 -24.35
C LEU A 337 1.27 3.96 -25.18
N ALA A 338 1.22 4.80 -26.22
CA ALA A 338 0.06 4.88 -27.10
C ALA A 338 -0.22 3.55 -27.83
N SER A 339 0.82 2.84 -28.29
CA SER A 339 0.69 1.52 -28.92
C SER A 339 0.11 0.48 -27.95
N ALA A 340 0.59 0.46 -26.70
CA ALA A 340 0.07 -0.46 -25.67
C ALA A 340 -1.40 -0.17 -25.36
N ILE A 341 -1.79 1.09 -25.25
CA ILE A 341 -3.18 1.51 -25.02
C ILE A 341 -4.05 1.06 -26.19
N ASN A 342 -3.66 1.39 -27.43
CA ASN A 342 -4.40 0.97 -28.64
C ASN A 342 -4.57 -0.55 -28.70
N THR A 343 -3.49 -1.29 -28.41
CA THR A 343 -3.52 -2.77 -28.42
C THR A 343 -4.56 -3.31 -27.45
N LEU A 344 -4.71 -2.73 -26.26
CA LEU A 344 -5.71 -3.19 -25.30
C LEU A 344 -7.13 -2.78 -25.72
N ILE A 345 -7.34 -1.57 -26.23
CA ILE A 345 -8.65 -1.11 -26.72
C ILE A 345 -9.14 -2.03 -27.86
N GLU A 346 -8.24 -2.40 -28.77
CA GLU A 346 -8.55 -3.24 -29.94
C GLU A 346 -8.71 -4.73 -29.62
N ASN A 347 -8.28 -5.16 -28.43
CA ASN A 347 -8.31 -6.58 -28.05
C ASN A 347 -9.01 -6.78 -26.69
N PRO A 348 -10.35 -6.67 -26.59
CA PRO A 348 -11.09 -6.90 -25.36
C PRO A 348 -10.83 -8.27 -24.73
N GLN A 349 -10.64 -9.31 -25.55
CA GLN A 349 -10.30 -10.67 -25.08
C GLN A 349 -8.99 -10.73 -24.30
N LYS A 350 -8.01 -9.89 -24.66
CA LYS A 350 -6.76 -9.76 -23.91
C LYS A 350 -6.99 -9.11 -22.54
N ILE A 351 -7.88 -8.14 -22.47
CA ILE A 351 -8.31 -7.53 -21.20
C ILE A 351 -8.98 -8.58 -20.31
N GLU A 352 -9.93 -9.36 -20.85
CA GLU A 352 -10.64 -10.43 -20.13
C GLU A 352 -9.68 -11.51 -19.61
N ALA A 353 -8.70 -11.93 -20.42
CA ALA A 353 -7.68 -12.87 -19.98
C ALA A 353 -6.84 -12.33 -18.82
N MET A 354 -6.46 -11.03 -18.87
CA MET A 354 -5.73 -10.37 -17.77
C MET A 354 -6.61 -10.27 -16.52
N MET A 355 -7.91 -9.96 -16.65
CA MET A 355 -8.85 -9.92 -15.53
C MET A 355 -8.99 -11.29 -14.87
N THR A 356 -9.11 -12.35 -15.64
CA THR A 356 -9.18 -13.74 -15.15
C THR A 356 -7.91 -14.11 -14.36
N ASN A 357 -6.75 -13.73 -14.87
CA ASN A 357 -5.47 -13.98 -14.18
C ASN A 357 -5.37 -13.21 -12.86
N ILE A 358 -5.81 -11.93 -12.84
CA ILE A 358 -5.85 -11.12 -11.62
C ILE A 358 -6.75 -11.76 -10.59
N GLU A 359 -7.99 -12.09 -10.98
CA GLU A 359 -8.97 -12.72 -10.10
C GLU A 359 -8.43 -14.01 -9.49
N HIS A 360 -7.94 -14.92 -10.34
CA HIS A 360 -7.39 -16.19 -9.87
C HIS A 360 -6.22 -15.99 -8.88
N ASP A 361 -5.21 -15.19 -9.24
CA ASP A 361 -3.96 -15.11 -8.48
C ASP A 361 -4.10 -14.27 -7.20
N TYR A 362 -4.99 -13.28 -7.16
CA TYR A 362 -5.17 -12.38 -6.02
C TYR A 362 -6.35 -12.78 -5.10
N SER A 363 -7.31 -13.57 -5.56
CA SER A 363 -8.40 -14.06 -4.71
C SER A 363 -8.04 -15.34 -3.98
N GLU A 364 -7.52 -16.36 -4.67
CA GLU A 364 -7.26 -17.70 -4.12
C GLU A 364 -5.81 -18.17 -4.33
N GLY A 365 -5.11 -17.58 -5.30
CA GLY A 365 -3.76 -17.96 -5.69
C GLY A 365 -2.68 -17.41 -4.74
N LYS A 366 -1.46 -17.43 -5.25
CA LYS A 366 -0.23 -17.10 -4.47
C LYS A 366 -0.15 -15.68 -3.95
N TYR A 367 -0.92 -14.75 -4.51
CA TYR A 367 -0.99 -13.35 -4.07
C TYR A 367 -2.25 -13.05 -3.26
N SER A 368 -3.07 -14.05 -2.92
CA SER A 368 -4.18 -13.87 -2.00
C SER A 368 -3.69 -13.57 -0.59
N TRP A 369 -4.45 -12.80 0.18
CA TRP A 369 -4.13 -12.53 1.59
C TRP A 369 -4.01 -13.82 2.40
N LYS A 370 -4.80 -14.85 2.06
CA LYS A 370 -4.74 -16.19 2.68
C LYS A 370 -3.38 -16.85 2.48
N ALA A 371 -2.85 -16.82 1.25
CA ALA A 371 -1.52 -17.39 0.94
C ALA A 371 -0.40 -16.59 1.60
N ILE A 372 -0.49 -15.25 1.58
CA ILE A 372 0.47 -14.36 2.22
C ILE A 372 0.48 -14.56 3.74
N ALA A 373 -0.69 -14.65 4.37
CA ALA A 373 -0.81 -14.93 5.80
C ALA A 373 -0.19 -16.28 6.17
N GLN A 374 -0.33 -17.31 5.31
CA GLN A 374 0.34 -18.59 5.52
C GLN A 374 1.86 -18.43 5.50
N GLY A 375 2.41 -17.79 4.48
CA GLY A 375 3.85 -17.54 4.37
C GLY A 375 4.41 -16.76 5.57
N ILE A 376 3.70 -15.73 6.03
CA ILE A 376 4.10 -14.97 7.23
C ILE A 376 4.03 -15.82 8.49
N THR A 377 3.01 -16.68 8.61
CA THR A 377 2.90 -17.63 9.76
C THR A 377 4.08 -18.60 9.78
N ASP A 378 4.53 -19.08 8.62
CA ASP A 378 5.68 -19.97 8.49
C ASP A 378 6.99 -19.24 8.89
N ILE A 379 7.15 -17.97 8.53
CA ILE A 379 8.28 -17.12 8.95
C ILE A 379 8.29 -16.99 10.49
N TYR A 380 7.13 -16.78 11.12
CA TYR A 380 7.04 -16.71 12.58
C TYR A 380 7.41 -18.04 13.25
N ALA A 381 6.91 -19.16 12.70
CA ALA A 381 7.23 -20.50 13.24
C ALA A 381 8.74 -20.79 13.17
N LYS A 382 9.38 -20.45 12.04
CA LYS A 382 10.82 -20.58 11.84
C LYS A 382 11.61 -19.76 12.88
N LYS A 383 11.22 -18.48 13.08
CA LYS A 383 11.85 -17.63 14.09
C LYS A 383 11.79 -18.23 15.50
N LEU A 384 10.63 -18.78 15.90
CA LEU A 384 10.47 -19.38 17.23
C LEU A 384 11.29 -20.66 17.38
N SER A 385 11.37 -21.49 16.35
CA SER A 385 12.20 -22.70 16.38
C SER A 385 13.69 -22.40 16.55
N ASP A 386 14.18 -21.33 15.89
CA ASP A 386 15.58 -20.92 15.98
C ASP A 386 15.92 -20.24 17.31
N SER A 387 14.91 -19.63 17.97
CA SER A 387 15.09 -18.99 19.28
C SER A 387 15.16 -20.00 20.44
N ASN A 388 14.78 -21.25 20.19
CA ASN A 388 14.81 -22.36 21.16
C ASN A 388 16.07 -23.24 21.03
N LYS A 389 16.92 -22.97 20.06
CA LYS A 389 18.27 -23.53 19.86
C LYS A 389 19.33 -22.65 20.47
#